data_2dd02a769299a6ec448eea94b5c95d3a
#
_entry.id   2dd02a769299a6ec448eea94b5c95d3a
#
_cell.length_a   1.000
_cell.length_b   1.000
_cell.length_c   1.000
_cell.angle_alpha   90.00
_cell.angle_beta   90.00
_cell.angle_gamma   90.00
#
_symmetry.space_group_name_H-M   'P 1'
#
loop_
_entity.id
_entity.type
_entity.pdbx_description
1 polymer ?
#
loop_
_entity_poly.entity_id
_entity_poly.type
_entity_poly.pdbx_seq_one_letter_code
_entity_poly.pdbx_strand_id
1 'polypeptide(L)'
;MNDYIEMRIKKGGEIIRIYSIGISAEGRKSFATIWRPSQNIFETIEMKRLVPLDYSFEDGSIASKSEKNKIKEKLTLSHAEWTCTDGTVFNNCNDAIEYQRKLL
;
A
#
# COMPACT_ATOMS: atom_id res chain seq x y z
N MET A 1 15.34 6.89 -15.94
CA MET A 1 15.39 7.01 -14.47
C MET A 1 14.02 7.46 -13.97
N ASN A 2 13.49 6.75 -12.97
CA ASN A 2 12.16 7.06 -12.46
C ASN A 2 12.26 8.07 -11.32
N ASP A 3 11.74 9.27 -11.55
CA ASP A 3 11.75 10.34 -10.56
C ASP A 3 10.42 10.43 -9.83
N TYR A 4 9.91 9.28 -9.41
CA TYR A 4 8.65 9.22 -8.68
C TYR A 4 8.71 8.24 -7.50
N ILE A 5 7.81 8.46 -6.55
CA ILE A 5 7.58 7.57 -5.42
C ILE A 5 6.18 6.98 -5.56
N GLU A 6 6.05 5.69 -5.33
CA GLU A 6 4.74 5.05 -5.33
C GLU A 6 4.13 5.09 -3.94
N MET A 7 2.86 5.49 -3.88
CA MET A 7 2.05 5.45 -2.66
C MET A 7 0.67 4.94 -3.02
N ARG A 8 -0.14 4.73 -2.01
CA ARG A 8 -1.49 4.21 -2.18
C ARG A 8 -2.51 5.24 -1.72
N ILE A 9 -3.61 5.38 -2.46
CA ILE A 9 -4.74 6.20 -2.02
C ILE A 9 -5.47 5.41 -0.91
N LYS A 10 -5.69 6.04 0.24
CA LYS A 10 -6.34 5.41 1.39
C LYS A 10 -7.72 4.87 1.06
N LYS A 11 -8.48 5.61 0.25
CA LYS A 11 -9.82 5.18 -0.17
C LYS A 11 -9.70 4.38 -1.46
N GLY A 12 -9.90 3.09 -1.38
CA GLY A 12 -9.87 2.21 -2.53
C GLY A 12 -8.55 1.51 -2.78
N GLY A 13 -7.44 2.06 -2.27
CA GLY A 13 -6.14 1.39 -2.34
C GLY A 13 -5.37 1.50 -3.63
N GLU A 14 -5.81 2.36 -4.54
CA GLU A 14 -5.11 2.53 -5.83
C GLU A 14 -3.66 2.99 -5.62
N ILE A 15 -2.73 2.36 -6.32
CA ILE A 15 -1.32 2.74 -6.31
C ILE A 15 -1.12 3.87 -7.32
N ILE A 16 -0.54 4.97 -6.86
CA ILE A 16 -0.27 6.15 -7.67
C ILE A 16 1.21 6.51 -7.61
N ARG A 17 1.65 7.39 -8.51
CA ARG A 17 3.03 7.85 -8.57
C ARG A 17 3.09 9.33 -8.21
N ILE A 18 3.92 9.68 -7.22
CA ILE A 18 4.12 11.07 -6.80
C ILE A 18 5.33 11.64 -7.53
N TYR A 19 5.13 12.73 -8.25
CA TYR A 19 6.21 13.40 -8.99
C TYR A 19 6.69 14.66 -8.30
N SER A 20 5.85 15.32 -7.51
CA SER A 20 6.26 16.49 -6.73
C SER A 20 5.36 16.66 -5.54
N ILE A 21 5.87 17.33 -4.50
CA ILE A 21 5.14 17.64 -3.29
C ILE A 21 5.27 19.12 -3.03
N GLY A 22 4.15 19.77 -2.73
CA GLY A 22 4.10 21.18 -2.39
C GLY A 22 3.37 21.41 -1.10
N ILE A 23 3.54 22.60 -0.53
CA ILE A 23 2.87 23.03 0.68
C ILE A 23 2.00 24.23 0.33
N SER A 24 0.80 24.31 0.94
CA SER A 24 -0.08 25.46 0.71
C SER A 24 0.58 26.76 1.18
N ALA A 25 0.09 27.90 0.66
CA ALA A 25 0.63 29.21 1.01
C ALA A 25 0.59 29.49 2.53
N GLU A 26 -0.31 28.86 3.24
CA GLU A 26 -0.47 29.00 4.69
C GLU A 26 0.39 28.00 5.47
N GLY A 27 1.11 27.10 4.78
CA GLY A 27 1.95 26.08 5.40
C GLY A 27 1.20 25.00 6.17
N ARG A 28 -0.12 24.89 6.00
CA ARG A 28 -0.96 23.98 6.78
C ARG A 28 -1.27 22.65 6.08
N LYS A 29 -1.21 22.64 4.76
CA LYS A 29 -1.55 21.45 3.97
C LYS A 29 -0.45 21.13 2.98
N SER A 30 -0.16 19.85 2.86
CA SER A 30 0.75 19.34 1.84
C SER A 30 -0.04 18.69 0.73
N PHE A 31 0.36 18.97 -0.51
CA PHE A 31 -0.27 18.43 -1.71
C PHE A 31 0.77 17.70 -2.54
N ALA A 32 0.33 16.68 -3.26
CA ALA A 32 1.18 15.94 -4.18
C ALA A 32 0.62 16.04 -5.59
N THR A 33 1.49 16.22 -6.57
CA THR A 33 1.15 16.02 -7.97
C THR A 33 1.40 14.56 -8.29
N ILE A 34 0.35 13.85 -8.65
CA ILE A 34 0.38 12.42 -8.85
C ILE A 34 -0.02 12.02 -10.25
N TRP A 35 0.48 10.89 -10.70
CA TRP A 35 0.00 10.18 -11.86
C TRP A 35 -0.95 9.09 -11.38
N ARG A 36 -2.17 9.09 -11.93
CA ARG A 36 -3.21 8.12 -11.59
C ARG A 36 -3.40 7.15 -12.75
N PRO A 37 -2.79 5.94 -12.66
CA PRO A 37 -2.82 5.00 -13.78
C PRO A 37 -4.23 4.56 -14.21
N SER A 38 -5.15 4.39 -13.26
CA SER A 38 -6.51 3.94 -13.57
C SER A 38 -7.28 4.92 -14.47
N GLN A 39 -6.97 6.20 -14.38
CA GLN A 39 -7.64 7.25 -15.16
C GLN A 39 -6.71 7.88 -16.21
N ASN A 40 -5.44 7.49 -16.21
CA ASN A 40 -4.43 8.00 -17.15
C ASN A 40 -4.34 9.52 -17.12
N ILE A 41 -4.35 10.11 -15.92
CA ILE A 41 -4.30 11.57 -15.72
C ILE A 41 -3.31 11.95 -14.63
N PHE A 42 -2.84 13.20 -14.70
CA PHE A 42 -2.17 13.85 -13.58
C PHE A 42 -3.20 14.58 -12.73
N GLU A 43 -2.99 14.59 -11.43
CA GLU A 43 -3.93 15.16 -10.47
C GLU A 43 -3.18 15.71 -9.27
N THR A 44 -3.73 16.72 -8.60
CA THR A 44 -3.20 17.23 -7.34
C THR A 44 -4.09 16.73 -6.20
N ILE A 45 -3.48 16.10 -5.21
CA ILE A 45 -4.20 15.49 -4.09
C ILE A 45 -3.54 15.85 -2.77
N GLU A 46 -4.31 15.97 -1.70
CA GLU A 46 -3.73 16.19 -0.38
C GLU A 46 -2.95 14.96 0.09
N MET A 47 -1.75 15.20 0.65
CA MET A 47 -0.90 14.11 1.15
C MET A 47 -1.58 13.25 2.22
N LYS A 48 -2.47 13.82 3.01
CA LYS A 48 -3.20 13.07 4.05
C LYS A 48 -4.08 11.95 3.48
N ARG A 49 -4.40 12.00 2.19
CA ARG A 49 -5.20 10.97 1.50
C ARG A 49 -4.35 9.81 1.01
N LEU A 50 -3.04 9.91 1.18
CA LEU A 50 -2.09 8.91 0.70
C LEU A 50 -1.48 8.16 1.87
N VAL A 51 -1.09 6.92 1.62
CA VAL A 51 -0.40 6.08 2.60
C VAL A 51 0.70 5.30 1.90
N PRO A 52 1.88 5.13 2.53
CA PRO A 52 2.95 4.32 1.94
C PRO A 52 2.51 2.88 1.70
N LEU A 53 3.03 2.26 0.65
CA LEU A 53 2.70 0.87 0.31
C LEU A 53 2.99 -0.08 1.48
N ASP A 54 4.12 0.12 2.17
CA ASP A 54 4.53 -0.75 3.27
C ASP A 54 3.65 -0.62 4.51
N TYR A 55 2.87 0.45 4.61
CA TYR A 55 1.99 0.73 5.75
C TYR A 55 0.51 0.66 5.38
N SER A 56 0.19 -0.07 4.33
CA SER A 56 -1.18 -0.19 3.86
C SER A 56 -1.47 -1.59 3.34
N PHE A 57 -2.75 -1.95 3.36
CA PHE A 57 -3.28 -3.11 2.67
C PHE A 57 -3.76 -2.71 1.27
N GLU A 58 -4.10 -3.69 0.44
CA GLU A 58 -4.52 -3.45 -0.95
C GLU A 58 -5.74 -2.55 -1.08
N ASP A 59 -6.61 -2.53 -0.08
CA ASP A 59 -7.82 -1.68 -0.08
C ASP A 59 -7.53 -0.24 0.38
N GLY A 60 -6.28 0.07 0.73
CA GLY A 60 -5.88 1.39 1.17
C GLY A 60 -5.96 1.60 2.68
N SER A 61 -6.45 0.62 3.44
CA SER A 61 -6.49 0.74 4.89
C SER A 61 -5.07 0.71 5.47
N ILE A 62 -4.89 1.43 6.58
CA ILE A 62 -3.58 1.54 7.23
C ILE A 62 -3.23 0.22 7.90
N ALA A 63 -1.98 -0.20 7.72
CA ALA A 63 -1.45 -1.42 8.32
C ALA A 63 -0.09 -1.12 8.93
N SER A 64 0.02 -1.21 10.25
CA SER A 64 1.31 -1.09 10.92
C SER A 64 2.17 -2.32 10.65
N LYS A 65 3.49 -2.18 10.84
CA LYS A 65 4.40 -3.33 10.75
C LYS A 65 4.01 -4.41 11.76
N SER A 66 3.57 -3.99 12.95
CA SER A 66 3.13 -4.93 13.99
C SER A 66 1.94 -5.76 13.55
N GLU A 67 0.94 -5.14 12.92
CA GLU A 67 -0.23 -5.85 12.39
C GLU A 67 0.16 -6.84 11.30
N LYS A 68 0.99 -6.41 10.35
CA LYS A 68 1.47 -7.27 9.27
C LYS A 68 2.28 -8.43 9.81
N ASN A 69 3.12 -8.20 10.83
CA ASN A 69 3.91 -9.26 11.45
C ASN A 69 3.02 -10.30 12.17
N LYS A 70 1.97 -9.85 12.84
CA LYS A 70 1.01 -10.76 13.48
C LYS A 70 0.33 -11.67 12.47
N ILE A 71 -0.05 -11.12 11.32
CA ILE A 71 -0.63 -11.91 10.23
C ILE A 71 0.41 -12.88 9.68
N LYS A 72 1.64 -12.39 9.46
CA LYS A 72 2.75 -13.18 8.94
C LYS A 72 3.07 -14.38 9.83
N GLU A 73 2.95 -14.23 11.16
CA GLU A 73 3.19 -15.30 12.12
C GLU A 73 2.25 -16.49 11.91
N LYS A 74 1.08 -16.29 11.30
CA LYS A 74 0.13 -17.36 10.99
C LYS A 74 0.51 -18.15 9.75
N LEU A 75 1.45 -17.63 8.96
CA LEU A 75 1.89 -18.27 7.72
C LEU A 75 3.00 -19.28 7.98
N THR A 76 3.07 -20.33 7.17
CA THR A 76 4.17 -21.27 7.19
C THR A 76 5.04 -21.08 5.96
N LEU A 77 6.33 -20.82 6.18
CA LEU A 77 7.29 -20.68 5.08
C LEU A 77 8.03 -22.00 4.88
N SER A 78 7.98 -22.53 3.67
CA SER A 78 8.72 -23.73 3.29
C SER A 78 9.05 -23.66 1.80
N HIS A 79 10.32 -23.91 1.45
CA HIS A 79 10.77 -23.93 0.05
C HIS A 79 10.39 -22.66 -0.73
N ALA A 80 10.54 -21.47 -0.09
CA ALA A 80 10.19 -20.18 -0.65
C ALA A 80 8.68 -20.01 -0.95
N GLU A 81 7.83 -20.85 -0.36
CA GLU A 81 6.38 -20.75 -0.47
C GLU A 81 5.77 -20.41 0.89
N TRP A 82 4.79 -19.51 0.85
CA TRP A 82 4.05 -19.07 2.04
C TRP A 82 2.69 -19.74 2.05
N THR A 83 2.44 -20.58 3.05
CA THR A 83 1.17 -21.30 3.19
C THR A 83 0.30 -20.62 4.25
N CYS A 84 -0.93 -20.29 3.87
CA CYS A 84 -1.92 -19.72 4.76
C CYS A 84 -2.59 -20.81 5.60
N THR A 85 -3.34 -20.39 6.63
CA THR A 85 -3.95 -21.32 7.58
C THR A 85 -4.99 -22.25 6.93
N ASP A 86 -5.56 -21.86 5.77
CA ASP A 86 -6.49 -22.70 5.02
C ASP A 86 -5.81 -23.60 3.98
N GLY A 87 -4.47 -23.57 3.90
CA GLY A 87 -3.70 -24.36 2.96
C GLY A 87 -3.36 -23.66 1.65
N THR A 88 -3.86 -22.47 1.41
CA THR A 88 -3.56 -21.72 0.19
C THR A 88 -2.10 -21.28 0.20
N VAL A 89 -1.42 -21.43 -0.93
CA VAL A 89 0.03 -21.19 -1.08
C VAL A 89 0.30 -20.01 -1.99
N PHE A 90 1.25 -19.16 -1.58
CA PHE A 90 1.70 -18.00 -2.35
C PHE A 90 3.22 -17.99 -2.43
N ASN A 91 3.76 -17.51 -3.55
CA ASN A 91 5.21 -17.30 -3.72
C ASN A 91 5.66 -15.94 -3.18
N ASN A 92 4.73 -15.05 -2.91
CA ASN A 92 4.97 -13.70 -2.44
C ASN A 92 4.39 -13.52 -1.04
N CYS A 93 5.22 -13.05 -0.11
CA CYS A 93 4.82 -12.86 1.28
C CYS A 93 3.67 -11.85 1.42
N ASN A 94 3.71 -10.75 0.65
CA ASN A 94 2.67 -9.73 0.73
C ASN A 94 1.32 -10.26 0.26
N ASP A 95 1.29 -11.07 -0.81
CA ASP A 95 0.06 -11.70 -1.29
C ASP A 95 -0.51 -12.66 -0.25
N ALA A 96 0.37 -13.41 0.41
CA ALA A 96 -0.03 -14.32 1.48
C ALA A 96 -0.61 -13.58 2.68
N ILE A 97 0.00 -12.46 3.06
CA ILE A 97 -0.49 -11.62 4.15
C ILE A 97 -1.87 -11.05 3.82
N GLU A 98 -2.06 -10.55 2.61
CA GLU A 98 -3.35 -10.02 2.16
C GLU A 98 -4.44 -11.07 2.20
N TYR A 99 -4.14 -12.28 1.73
CA TYR A 99 -5.08 -13.39 1.77
C TYR A 99 -5.38 -13.83 3.21
N GLN A 100 -4.34 -14.04 4.00
CA GLN A 100 -4.47 -14.48 5.39
C GLN A 100 -5.26 -13.47 6.24
N ARG A 101 -5.09 -12.19 5.98
CA ARG A 101 -5.82 -11.13 6.65
C ARG A 101 -7.35 -11.34 6.56
N LYS A 102 -7.81 -11.82 5.41
CA LYS A 102 -9.25 -12.05 5.16
C LYS A 102 -9.78 -13.29 5.88
N LEU A 103 -8.89 -14.16 6.34
CA LEU A 103 -9.26 -15.38 7.07
C LEU A 103 -9.37 -15.16 8.59
N LEU A 104 -8.90 -14.01 9.07
CA LEU A 104 -8.88 -13.70 10.51
C LEU A 104 -10.17 -13.02 10.97
#